data_e200a8356f1fedb381d6958fa62aaa36
#
_entry.id   e200a8356f1fedb381d6958fa62aaa36
#
_cell.length_a   1.000
_cell.length_b   1.000
_cell.length_c   1.000
_cell.angle_alpha   90.00
_cell.angle_beta   90.00
_cell.angle_gamma   90.00
#
_symmetry.space_group_name_H-M   'P 1'
#
loop_
_entity.id
_entity.type
_entity.pdbx_description
1 polymer ?
#
loop_
_entity_poly.entity_id
_entity_poly.type
_entity_poly.pdbx_seq_one_letter_code
_entity_poly.pdbx_strand_id
1 'polypeptide(L)'
;MQSVPDSQNAGSISHAQCPSGLRRRLIAAAAAVTFSGLAVFGPAFAAAEAPLIGVVQLVDHEALNDSVRGITDGLKARGLAGSLDLQNAHGDQSTLKTIGDRFVHKDAKLIFAVATPAVQAMARATKTTPIVGAAVTSYTAAKVIASNEHPGGNVTGVSNIGPVAAQLDLFMKLVPNAKRVGTIYNAGEINSVVQIELLRAAAEQRGIELEEATVTNLTDLQSAVVSMSKKVDGFVFPTDNVVVAGMAVVLRTTVPAHQVTVSGDMGSLAAGCTAAMTVDYYKLGLQAAQLGADILEGRTTAAETPIGVQDVKNPTFNVTAMKRLGLEIPEDLKAGALLWQKK
;
A
#
# COMPACT_ATOMS: atom_id res chain seq x y z
N MET A 1 -3.71 57.97 -16.45
CA MET A 1 -4.69 59.04 -16.14
C MET A 1 -5.40 58.62 -14.88
N GLN A 2 -5.08 59.38 -13.87
CA GLN A 2 -5.93 59.87 -12.75
C GLN A 2 -6.46 58.78 -11.77
N SER A 3 -6.35 58.91 -10.49
CA SER A 3 -5.63 59.79 -9.52
C SER A 3 -6.12 59.33 -8.14
N VAL A 4 -5.19 59.24 -7.21
CA VAL A 4 -5.43 59.12 -5.73
C VAL A 4 -6.04 60.44 -5.27
N PRO A 5 -6.78 60.48 -4.14
CA PRO A 5 -6.16 61.16 -3.04
C PRO A 5 -6.28 60.51 -1.64
N ASP A 6 -5.21 60.76 -0.92
CA ASP A 6 -4.95 60.86 0.49
C ASP A 6 -5.99 61.66 1.33
N SER A 7 -6.20 61.29 2.61
CA SER A 7 -6.29 62.29 3.65
C SER A 7 -6.06 61.67 5.02
N GLN A 8 -4.98 62.16 5.64
CA GLN A 8 -4.65 62.14 7.07
C GLN A 8 -5.73 62.82 7.90
N ASN A 9 -5.93 62.44 9.13
CA ASN A 9 -5.95 63.44 10.20
C ASN A 9 -5.58 62.83 11.57
N ALA A 10 -4.68 63.56 12.19
CA ALA A 10 -4.16 63.38 13.53
C ALA A 10 -5.04 64.15 14.53
N GLY A 11 -5.03 63.71 15.77
CA GLY A 11 -5.65 64.45 16.90
C GLY A 11 -5.02 64.00 18.21
N SER A 12 -4.12 64.85 18.67
CA SER A 12 -3.34 64.78 19.90
C SER A 12 -4.11 65.46 21.08
N ILE A 13 -3.45 65.29 22.28
CA ILE A 13 -3.54 66.12 23.50
C ILE A 13 -4.58 65.57 24.52
N SER A 14 -4.24 65.35 25.82
CA SER A 14 -3.58 66.27 26.77
C SER A 14 -3.32 65.60 28.11
N HIS A 15 -2.20 66.01 28.70
CA HIS A 15 -1.79 65.82 30.11
C HIS A 15 -2.80 66.40 31.15
N ALA A 16 -2.92 65.75 32.31
CA ALA A 16 -3.19 66.46 33.56
C ALA A 16 -2.50 65.80 34.76
N GLN A 17 -1.84 66.65 35.55
CA GLN A 17 -0.95 66.44 36.66
C GLN A 17 -1.66 66.09 37.97
N CYS A 18 -0.84 65.49 38.85
CA CYS A 18 -1.00 65.32 40.32
C CYS A 18 -1.51 66.54 41.10
N PRO A 19 -2.03 66.36 42.32
CA PRO A 19 -1.14 66.75 43.43
C PRO A 19 -1.13 65.83 44.70
N SER A 20 -0.05 65.97 45.37
CA SER A 20 0.46 65.52 46.66
C SER A 20 -0.47 65.68 47.87
N GLY A 21 -0.31 64.84 48.87
CA GLY A 21 -0.57 65.24 50.23
C GLY A 21 -0.78 64.17 51.30
N LEU A 22 0.19 64.10 52.15
CA LEU A 22 0.17 63.89 53.59
C LEU A 22 0.21 62.47 54.19
N ARG A 23 1.35 62.38 54.88
CA ARG A 23 1.78 61.44 55.94
C ARG A 23 0.70 61.03 56.95
N ARG A 24 0.70 59.77 57.33
CA ARG A 24 0.60 59.34 58.74
C ARG A 24 1.30 57.99 58.93
N ARG A 25 2.25 58.00 59.89
CA ARG A 25 2.95 56.80 60.40
C ARG A 25 2.02 56.02 61.29
N LEU A 26 1.98 54.70 61.11
CA LEU A 26 1.63 53.74 62.14
C LEU A 26 2.48 52.48 61.96
N ILE A 27 3.24 52.21 63.02
CA ILE A 27 4.09 51.04 63.22
C ILE A 27 3.18 49.90 63.62
N ALA A 28 3.25 48.81 62.86
CA ALA A 28 2.72 47.50 63.31
C ALA A 28 3.67 46.40 62.83
N ALA A 29 4.18 45.68 63.81
CA ALA A 29 5.08 44.55 63.66
C ALA A 29 4.36 43.44 62.88
N ALA A 30 4.93 43.00 61.78
CA ALA A 30 4.49 41.84 61.08
C ALA A 30 5.53 40.73 61.22
N ALA A 31 5.11 39.66 61.85
CA ALA A 31 5.85 38.40 61.92
C ALA A 31 6.06 37.80 60.49
N ALA A 32 7.32 37.62 60.16
CA ALA A 32 7.71 36.93 58.91
C ALA A 32 7.45 35.45 59.11
N VAL A 33 6.34 34.95 58.51
CA VAL A 33 6.13 33.54 58.27
C VAL A 33 6.85 33.20 56.98
N THR A 34 8.04 32.62 57.07
CA THR A 34 8.75 32.01 55.94
C THR A 34 8.01 30.74 55.54
N PHE A 35 7.19 30.85 54.52
CA PHE A 35 6.61 29.68 53.82
C PHE A 35 7.70 29.09 52.95
N SER A 36 8.46 28.13 53.51
CA SER A 36 9.36 27.27 52.72
C SER A 36 8.49 26.38 51.81
N GLY A 37 8.21 26.86 50.61
CA GLY A 37 7.57 26.06 49.59
C GLY A 37 8.50 24.91 49.21
N LEU A 38 8.19 23.69 49.71
CA LEU A 38 8.72 22.48 49.14
C LEU A 38 8.17 22.40 47.71
N ALA A 39 8.96 22.79 46.73
CA ALA A 39 8.72 22.44 45.33
C ALA A 39 8.84 20.92 45.25
N VAL A 40 7.71 20.23 45.28
CA VAL A 40 7.64 18.82 44.91
C VAL A 40 7.93 18.76 43.40
N PHE A 41 9.21 18.56 43.07
CA PHE A 41 9.58 18.08 41.74
C PHE A 41 9.01 16.65 41.62
N GLY A 42 7.76 16.56 41.13
CA GLY A 42 7.25 15.31 40.61
C GLY A 42 8.19 14.84 39.47
N PRO A 43 8.50 13.56 39.38
CA PRO A 43 9.27 13.07 38.25
C PRO A 43 8.56 13.54 36.97
N ALA A 44 9.23 14.38 36.19
CA ALA A 44 8.83 14.65 34.82
C ALA A 44 8.86 13.29 34.12
N PHE A 45 7.70 12.68 33.94
CA PHE A 45 7.58 11.57 32.99
C PHE A 45 8.01 12.16 31.65
N ALA A 46 9.26 11.89 31.26
CA ALA A 46 9.69 12.08 29.90
C ALA A 46 8.69 11.29 29.06
N ALA A 47 7.90 12.00 28.26
CA ALA A 47 7.03 11.34 27.30
C ALA A 47 7.95 10.42 26.49
N ALA A 48 7.77 9.11 26.62
CA ALA A 48 8.53 8.16 25.85
C ALA A 48 8.34 8.54 24.37
N GLU A 49 9.42 8.79 23.65
CA GLU A 49 9.33 9.04 22.21
C GLU A 49 8.55 7.90 21.57
N ALA A 50 7.57 8.26 20.72
CA ALA A 50 6.78 7.27 20.04
C ALA A 50 7.71 6.35 19.20
N PRO A 51 7.51 5.03 19.23
CA PRO A 51 8.39 4.08 18.56
C PRO A 51 8.44 4.36 17.07
N LEU A 52 9.64 4.41 16.47
CA LEU A 52 9.80 4.58 15.03
C LEU A 52 9.24 3.34 14.29
N ILE A 53 8.34 3.59 13.36
CA ILE A 53 7.74 2.57 12.49
C ILE A 53 8.17 2.86 11.06
N GLY A 54 8.94 1.95 10.45
CA GLY A 54 9.30 2.02 9.04
C GLY A 54 8.18 1.49 8.16
N VAL A 55 7.90 2.17 7.05
CA VAL A 55 7.03 1.67 5.99
C VAL A 55 7.77 1.80 4.68
N VAL A 56 8.01 0.69 3.99
CA VAL A 56 8.66 0.69 2.68
C VAL A 56 7.75 0.10 1.62
N GLN A 57 7.57 0.85 0.54
CA GLN A 57 6.86 0.45 -0.67
C GLN A 57 7.85 0.19 -1.81
N LEU A 58 7.63 -0.87 -2.60
CA LEU A 58 8.51 -1.20 -3.72
C LEU A 58 8.46 -0.13 -4.81
N VAL A 59 7.26 0.23 -5.28
CA VAL A 59 7.04 1.12 -6.43
C VAL A 59 5.65 1.75 -6.34
N ASP A 60 5.48 2.89 -7.01
CA ASP A 60 4.17 3.55 -7.10
C ASP A 60 3.27 2.87 -8.12
N HIS A 61 2.19 2.29 -7.65
CA HIS A 61 0.98 1.98 -8.40
C HIS A 61 -0.22 1.84 -7.43
N GLU A 62 -1.43 1.98 -7.95
CA GLU A 62 -2.64 2.13 -7.15
C GLU A 62 -2.80 1.03 -6.07
N ALA A 63 -2.57 -0.23 -6.43
CA ALA A 63 -2.73 -1.35 -5.49
C ALA A 63 -1.77 -1.24 -4.28
N LEU A 64 -0.47 -0.94 -4.50
CA LEU A 64 0.46 -0.76 -3.38
C LEU A 64 0.18 0.52 -2.60
N ASN A 65 -0.22 1.61 -3.28
CA ASN A 65 -0.60 2.87 -2.64
C ASN A 65 -1.80 2.65 -1.71
N ASP A 66 -2.78 1.86 -2.13
CA ASP A 66 -3.93 1.47 -1.30
C ASP A 66 -3.49 0.68 -0.06
N SER A 67 -2.54 -0.26 -0.21
CA SER A 67 -1.99 -0.99 0.94
C SER A 67 -1.29 -0.06 1.94
N VAL A 68 -0.47 0.88 1.45
CA VAL A 68 0.20 1.88 2.31
C VAL A 68 -0.82 2.78 2.99
N ARG A 69 -1.86 3.21 2.26
CA ARG A 69 -2.96 4.00 2.84
C ARG A 69 -3.69 3.23 3.94
N GLY A 70 -4.02 1.96 3.69
CA GLY A 70 -4.63 1.09 4.70
C GLY A 70 -3.76 0.92 5.96
N ILE A 71 -2.44 0.73 5.78
CA ILE A 71 -1.49 0.66 6.90
C ILE A 71 -1.51 1.97 7.69
N THR A 72 -1.38 3.09 7.00
CA THR A 72 -1.32 4.42 7.63
C THR A 72 -2.61 4.75 8.39
N ASP A 73 -3.76 4.51 7.77
CA ASP A 73 -5.08 4.77 8.38
C ASP A 73 -5.33 3.84 9.57
N GLY A 74 -4.96 2.56 9.46
CA GLY A 74 -5.09 1.59 10.54
C GLY A 74 -4.23 1.93 11.75
N LEU A 75 -2.98 2.37 11.54
CA LEU A 75 -2.10 2.83 12.61
C LEU A 75 -2.57 4.15 13.21
N LYS A 76 -3.07 5.08 12.38
CA LYS A 76 -3.64 6.35 12.85
C LYS A 76 -4.85 6.13 13.74
N ALA A 77 -5.74 5.21 13.38
CA ALA A 77 -6.91 4.87 14.20
C ALA A 77 -6.53 4.33 15.59
N ARG A 78 -5.28 3.85 15.76
CA ARG A 78 -4.72 3.35 17.03
C ARG A 78 -3.78 4.34 17.72
N GLY A 79 -3.65 5.56 17.22
CA GLY A 79 -2.74 6.57 17.79
C GLY A 79 -1.26 6.30 17.54
N LEU A 80 -0.92 5.39 16.62
CA LEU A 80 0.46 4.96 16.33
C LEU A 80 1.09 5.67 15.12
N ALA A 81 0.41 6.63 14.50
CA ALA A 81 0.89 7.29 13.28
C ALA A 81 1.96 8.39 13.51
N GLY A 82 2.27 8.74 14.76
CA GLY A 82 3.14 9.88 15.08
C GLY A 82 4.62 9.69 14.75
N SER A 83 5.06 8.49 14.38
CA SER A 83 6.48 8.14 14.15
C SER A 83 6.69 7.29 12.89
N LEU A 84 5.88 7.52 11.85
CA LEU A 84 6.02 6.79 10.58
C LEU A 84 7.15 7.36 9.73
N ASP A 85 8.10 6.51 9.30
CA ASP A 85 9.09 6.81 8.25
C ASP A 85 8.66 6.10 6.96
N LEU A 86 7.97 6.83 6.06
CA LEU A 86 7.45 6.32 4.80
C LEU A 86 8.51 6.42 3.71
N GLN A 87 8.86 5.31 3.08
CA GLN A 87 9.88 5.22 2.04
C GLN A 87 9.35 4.51 0.79
N ASN A 88 9.81 4.93 -0.38
CA ASN A 88 9.51 4.29 -1.65
C ASN A 88 10.82 3.95 -2.38
N ALA A 89 10.93 2.73 -2.86
CA ALA A 89 12.13 2.27 -3.55
C ALA A 89 12.11 2.52 -5.07
N HIS A 90 11.00 3.00 -5.61
CA HIS A 90 10.81 3.30 -7.04
C HIS A 90 11.20 2.14 -7.97
N GLY A 91 10.99 0.90 -7.51
CA GLY A 91 11.32 -0.33 -8.25
C GLY A 91 12.78 -0.76 -8.17
N ASP A 92 13.63 -0.01 -7.46
CA ASP A 92 15.06 -0.26 -7.41
C ASP A 92 15.47 -1.11 -6.19
N GLN A 93 16.17 -2.24 -6.45
CA GLN A 93 16.60 -3.19 -5.42
C GLN A 93 17.70 -2.62 -4.51
N SER A 94 18.56 -1.75 -5.03
CA SER A 94 19.63 -1.13 -4.25
C SER A 94 19.05 -0.11 -3.27
N THR A 95 18.04 0.60 -3.69
CA THR A 95 17.26 1.53 -2.86
C THR A 95 16.54 0.78 -1.73
N LEU A 96 15.94 -0.40 -2.00
CA LEU A 96 15.35 -1.24 -0.95
C LEU A 96 16.38 -1.61 0.13
N LYS A 97 17.61 -1.98 -0.29
CA LYS A 97 18.69 -2.28 0.66
C LYS A 97 19.02 -1.06 1.53
N THR A 98 19.21 0.09 0.91
CA THR A 98 19.51 1.36 1.60
C THR A 98 18.43 1.74 2.61
N ILE A 99 17.16 1.55 2.24
CA ILE A 99 16.02 1.80 3.14
C ILE A 99 16.04 0.82 4.33
N GLY A 100 16.34 -0.45 4.08
CA GLY A 100 16.48 -1.46 5.14
C GLY A 100 17.59 -1.11 6.13
N ASP A 101 18.77 -0.76 5.63
CA ASP A 101 19.91 -0.32 6.45
C ASP A 101 19.54 0.94 7.27
N ARG A 102 18.81 1.89 6.68
CA ARG A 102 18.29 3.09 7.34
C ARG A 102 17.36 2.76 8.51
N PHE A 103 16.40 1.87 8.31
CA PHE A 103 15.46 1.49 9.37
C PHE A 103 16.16 0.80 10.55
N VAL A 104 17.12 -0.08 10.25
CA VAL A 104 17.94 -0.73 11.28
C VAL A 104 18.78 0.28 12.05
N HIS A 105 19.46 1.19 11.35
CA HIS A 105 20.29 2.24 11.97
C HIS A 105 19.48 3.18 12.87
N LYS A 106 18.22 3.46 12.50
CA LYS A 106 17.30 4.31 13.27
C LYS A 106 16.56 3.56 14.38
N ASP A 107 16.91 2.29 14.63
CA ASP A 107 16.27 1.43 15.64
C ASP A 107 14.74 1.35 15.49
N ALA A 108 14.27 1.17 14.23
CA ALA A 108 12.85 0.98 13.96
C ALA A 108 12.31 -0.21 14.77
N LYS A 109 11.21 -0.03 15.48
CA LYS A 109 10.60 -1.05 16.33
C LYS A 109 9.69 -1.99 15.57
N LEU A 110 9.25 -1.58 14.39
CA LEU A 110 8.45 -2.35 13.45
C LEU A 110 8.71 -1.86 12.04
N ILE A 111 8.68 -2.77 11.07
CA ILE A 111 8.79 -2.44 9.64
C ILE A 111 7.59 -3.02 8.91
N PHE A 112 6.84 -2.19 8.21
CA PHE A 112 5.89 -2.63 7.19
C PHE A 112 6.60 -2.66 5.84
N ALA A 113 6.52 -3.80 5.16
CA ALA A 113 7.12 -3.98 3.85
C ALA A 113 6.05 -4.33 2.81
N VAL A 114 5.86 -3.46 1.82
CA VAL A 114 4.79 -3.57 0.84
C VAL A 114 5.34 -4.05 -0.49
N ALA A 115 4.90 -5.22 -0.92
CA ALA A 115 5.33 -6.10 -2.01
C ALA A 115 6.42 -7.11 -1.62
N THR A 116 6.44 -8.23 -2.36
CA THR A 116 7.37 -9.35 -2.10
C THR A 116 8.85 -8.94 -2.10
N PRO A 117 9.36 -8.17 -3.09
CA PRO A 117 10.77 -7.75 -3.07
C PRO A 117 11.13 -6.88 -1.86
N ALA A 118 10.18 -6.04 -1.38
CA ALA A 118 10.39 -5.22 -0.19
C ALA A 118 10.52 -6.09 1.07
N VAL A 119 9.64 -7.08 1.26
CA VAL A 119 9.74 -8.03 2.39
C VAL A 119 11.05 -8.79 2.35
N GLN A 120 11.46 -9.29 1.17
CA GLN A 120 12.72 -9.97 1.00
C GLN A 120 13.92 -9.10 1.37
N ALA A 121 13.91 -7.82 1.00
CA ALA A 121 14.98 -6.87 1.32
C ALA A 121 15.03 -6.59 2.83
N MET A 122 13.90 -6.34 3.47
CA MET A 122 13.84 -6.11 4.92
C MET A 122 14.24 -7.34 5.72
N ALA A 123 13.81 -8.54 5.30
CA ALA A 123 14.21 -9.81 5.94
C ALA A 123 15.72 -10.12 5.80
N ARG A 124 16.40 -9.55 4.79
CA ARG A 124 17.86 -9.57 4.69
C ARG A 124 18.52 -8.55 5.61
N ALA A 125 17.94 -7.35 5.73
CA ALA A 125 18.51 -6.24 6.52
C ALA A 125 18.46 -6.50 8.04
N THR A 126 17.41 -7.17 8.54
CA THR A 126 17.28 -7.47 9.97
C THR A 126 16.72 -8.87 10.23
N LYS A 127 17.13 -9.46 11.36
CA LYS A 127 16.62 -10.74 11.87
C LYS A 127 15.86 -10.58 13.20
N THR A 128 15.85 -9.38 13.75
CA THR A 128 15.29 -9.10 15.08
C THR A 128 14.13 -8.13 15.06
N THR A 129 14.21 -7.07 14.24
CA THR A 129 13.08 -6.12 14.09
C THR A 129 11.90 -6.85 13.44
N PRO A 130 10.70 -6.82 14.03
CA PRO A 130 9.51 -7.41 13.42
C PRO A 130 9.21 -6.77 12.06
N ILE A 131 8.83 -7.59 11.09
CA ILE A 131 8.45 -7.19 9.74
C ILE A 131 7.04 -7.69 9.46
N VAL A 132 6.14 -6.78 9.12
CA VAL A 132 4.79 -7.12 8.66
C VAL A 132 4.70 -6.84 7.17
N GLY A 133 4.59 -7.89 6.38
CA GLY A 133 4.39 -7.78 4.94
C GLY A 133 2.95 -7.45 4.58
N ALA A 134 2.76 -6.65 3.54
CA ALA A 134 1.49 -6.45 2.88
C ALA A 134 1.67 -6.61 1.37
N ALA A 135 0.63 -7.06 0.65
CA ALA A 135 0.70 -7.31 -0.78
C ALA A 135 1.83 -8.29 -1.18
N VAL A 136 1.99 -9.37 -0.42
CA VAL A 136 2.96 -10.44 -0.66
C VAL A 136 2.23 -11.69 -1.12
N THR A 137 2.57 -12.21 -2.30
CA THR A 137 1.85 -13.35 -2.90
C THR A 137 2.12 -14.65 -2.14
N SER A 138 3.38 -14.99 -1.89
CA SER A 138 3.76 -16.20 -1.17
C SER A 138 5.01 -15.94 -0.32
N TYR A 139 4.85 -15.95 0.98
CA TYR A 139 5.93 -15.75 1.94
C TYR A 139 6.90 -16.95 1.96
N THR A 140 6.38 -18.16 1.77
CA THR A 140 7.19 -19.39 1.70
C THR A 140 8.02 -19.43 0.42
N ALA A 141 7.43 -19.12 -0.75
CA ALA A 141 8.18 -19.03 -2.01
C ALA A 141 9.22 -17.90 -1.97
N ALA A 142 8.91 -16.79 -1.28
CA ALA A 142 9.86 -15.70 -1.03
C ALA A 142 11.00 -16.10 -0.07
N LYS A 143 10.89 -17.26 0.60
CA LYS A 143 11.87 -17.82 1.56
C LYS A 143 12.11 -16.91 2.76
N VAL A 144 11.06 -16.28 3.26
CA VAL A 144 11.14 -15.35 4.42
C VAL A 144 10.47 -15.90 5.67
N ILE A 145 9.71 -16.99 5.56
CA ILE A 145 9.07 -17.71 6.66
C ILE A 145 9.19 -19.24 6.48
N ALA A 146 8.94 -20.00 7.53
CA ALA A 146 8.93 -21.47 7.51
C ALA A 146 7.61 -22.01 6.94
N SER A 147 6.46 -21.56 7.47
CA SER A 147 5.12 -21.87 6.95
C SER A 147 4.18 -20.68 7.18
N ASN A 148 3.02 -20.70 6.51
CA ASN A 148 2.01 -19.65 6.68
C ASN A 148 1.35 -19.70 8.07
N GLU A 149 1.19 -20.88 8.64
CA GLU A 149 0.58 -21.11 9.95
C GLU A 149 1.55 -20.74 11.09
N HIS A 150 2.85 -21.04 10.88
CA HIS A 150 3.91 -20.81 11.85
C HIS A 150 5.13 -20.17 11.17
N PRO A 151 5.15 -18.84 11.03
CA PRO A 151 6.25 -18.13 10.37
C PRO A 151 7.62 -18.40 10.97
N GLY A 152 7.74 -18.49 12.30
CA GLY A 152 8.91 -18.95 13.03
C GLY A 152 10.08 -17.98 13.12
N GLY A 153 9.98 -16.80 12.50
CA GLY A 153 11.02 -15.78 12.45
C GLY A 153 10.49 -14.38 12.79
N ASN A 154 11.20 -13.36 12.29
CA ASN A 154 10.77 -11.97 12.50
C ASN A 154 9.82 -11.43 11.41
N VAL A 155 9.31 -12.27 10.52
CA VAL A 155 8.42 -11.88 9.41
C VAL A 155 7.06 -12.52 9.58
N THR A 156 6.00 -11.73 9.43
CA THR A 156 4.61 -12.14 9.24
C THR A 156 3.94 -11.17 8.26
N GLY A 157 2.62 -11.24 8.08
CA GLY A 157 1.87 -10.28 7.27
C GLY A 157 0.61 -10.83 6.63
N VAL A 158 0.21 -10.22 5.50
CA VAL A 158 -1.03 -10.55 4.80
C VAL A 158 -0.71 -10.86 3.34
N SER A 159 -1.25 -11.97 2.83
CA SER A 159 -1.07 -12.40 1.45
C SER A 159 -2.08 -11.74 0.52
N ASN A 160 -1.62 -11.36 -0.68
CA ASN A 160 -2.46 -10.89 -1.78
C ASN A 160 -2.68 -11.97 -2.85
N ILE A 161 -2.38 -13.23 -2.57
CA ILE A 161 -2.61 -14.29 -3.55
C ILE A 161 -4.08 -14.31 -3.95
N GLY A 162 -4.35 -14.07 -5.22
CA GLY A 162 -5.69 -14.12 -5.80
C GLY A 162 -6.02 -15.51 -6.35
N PRO A 163 -7.28 -15.76 -6.73
CA PRO A 163 -7.72 -17.02 -7.31
C PRO A 163 -7.35 -17.09 -8.80
N VAL A 164 -6.09 -17.37 -9.11
CA VAL A 164 -5.52 -17.33 -10.48
C VAL A 164 -6.32 -18.19 -11.47
N ALA A 165 -6.72 -19.40 -11.05
CA ALA A 165 -7.54 -20.27 -11.88
C ALA A 165 -8.90 -19.63 -12.23
N ALA A 166 -9.53 -18.95 -11.26
CA ALA A 166 -10.80 -18.26 -11.48
C ALA A 166 -10.65 -16.99 -12.34
N GLN A 167 -9.47 -16.35 -12.33
CA GLN A 167 -9.16 -15.27 -13.27
C GLN A 167 -9.16 -15.77 -14.71
N LEU A 168 -8.59 -16.95 -14.96
CA LEU A 168 -8.64 -17.60 -16.29
C LEU A 168 -10.08 -18.01 -16.64
N ASP A 169 -10.84 -18.55 -15.70
CA ASP A 169 -12.26 -18.89 -15.92
C ASP A 169 -13.08 -17.65 -16.29
N LEU A 170 -12.83 -16.54 -15.62
CA LEU A 170 -13.46 -15.25 -15.95
C LEU A 170 -13.11 -14.79 -17.36
N PHE A 171 -11.84 -14.92 -17.76
CA PHE A 171 -11.41 -14.62 -19.12
C PHE A 171 -12.14 -15.48 -20.15
N MET A 172 -12.20 -16.80 -19.94
CA MET A 172 -12.87 -17.73 -20.85
C MET A 172 -14.37 -17.48 -20.95
N LYS A 173 -15.03 -17.02 -19.88
CA LYS A 173 -16.44 -16.60 -19.93
C LYS A 173 -16.66 -15.33 -20.74
N LEU A 174 -15.70 -14.40 -20.73
CA LEU A 174 -15.75 -13.17 -21.53
C LEU A 174 -15.34 -13.40 -22.99
N VAL A 175 -14.55 -14.45 -23.28
CA VAL A 175 -14.07 -14.84 -24.60
C VAL A 175 -14.32 -16.35 -24.81
N PRO A 176 -15.58 -16.80 -25.04
CA PRO A 176 -15.93 -18.22 -25.01
C PRO A 176 -15.21 -19.08 -26.07
N ASN A 177 -14.75 -18.47 -27.16
CA ASN A 177 -14.05 -19.16 -28.25
C ASN A 177 -12.52 -18.99 -28.17
N ALA A 178 -12.00 -18.50 -27.06
CA ALA A 178 -10.57 -18.34 -26.89
C ALA A 178 -9.83 -19.68 -26.98
N LYS A 179 -8.72 -19.68 -27.69
CA LYS A 179 -7.79 -20.81 -27.81
C LYS A 179 -6.46 -20.48 -27.17
N ARG A 180 -6.06 -19.22 -27.22
CA ARG A 180 -4.77 -18.73 -26.70
C ARG A 180 -4.96 -17.52 -25.79
N VAL A 181 -4.42 -17.60 -24.62
CA VAL A 181 -4.37 -16.49 -23.65
C VAL A 181 -2.94 -16.03 -23.45
N GLY A 182 -2.72 -14.71 -23.47
CA GLY A 182 -1.43 -14.11 -23.20
C GLY A 182 -1.24 -13.76 -21.75
N THR A 183 0.00 -13.87 -21.26
CA THR A 183 0.43 -13.32 -19.99
C THR A 183 1.83 -12.73 -20.11
N ILE A 184 2.08 -11.64 -19.41
CA ILE A 184 3.39 -10.97 -19.38
C ILE A 184 3.78 -10.77 -17.91
N TYR A 185 5.03 -11.05 -17.57
CA TYR A 185 5.48 -10.98 -16.20
C TYR A 185 6.99 -10.75 -16.08
N ASN A 186 7.44 -10.31 -14.92
CA ASN A 186 8.85 -10.21 -14.58
C ASN A 186 9.33 -11.51 -13.92
N ALA A 187 10.13 -12.29 -14.62
CA ALA A 187 10.68 -13.55 -14.09
C ALA A 187 11.65 -13.34 -12.91
N GLY A 188 12.13 -12.13 -12.67
CA GLY A 188 12.91 -11.76 -11.49
C GLY A 188 12.07 -11.56 -10.22
N GLU A 189 10.74 -11.54 -10.34
CA GLU A 189 9.82 -11.41 -9.21
C GLU A 189 9.19 -12.77 -8.86
N ILE A 190 9.52 -13.34 -7.71
CA ILE A 190 9.00 -14.66 -7.29
C ILE A 190 7.47 -14.66 -7.12
N ASN A 191 6.86 -13.52 -6.74
CA ASN A 191 5.41 -13.36 -6.71
C ASN A 191 4.78 -13.63 -8.08
N SER A 192 5.41 -13.18 -9.14
CA SER A 192 4.93 -13.38 -10.51
C SER A 192 5.11 -14.83 -10.94
N VAL A 193 6.29 -15.40 -10.71
CA VAL A 193 6.60 -16.80 -11.04
C VAL A 193 5.58 -17.76 -10.42
N VAL A 194 5.28 -17.63 -9.12
CA VAL A 194 4.27 -18.46 -8.44
C VAL A 194 2.90 -18.38 -9.11
N GLN A 195 2.47 -17.19 -9.50
CA GLN A 195 1.17 -17.01 -10.14
C GLN A 195 1.14 -17.55 -11.57
N ILE A 196 2.25 -17.44 -12.31
CA ILE A 196 2.38 -18.01 -13.64
C ILE A 196 2.36 -19.54 -13.59
N GLU A 197 2.99 -20.18 -12.61
CA GLU A 197 2.88 -21.64 -12.40
C GLU A 197 1.43 -22.07 -12.18
N LEU A 198 0.68 -21.33 -11.36
CA LEU A 198 -0.75 -21.58 -11.14
C LEU A 198 -1.59 -21.34 -12.42
N LEU A 199 -1.27 -20.28 -13.18
CA LEU A 199 -1.96 -19.97 -14.44
C LEU A 199 -1.70 -21.03 -15.51
N ARG A 200 -0.46 -21.50 -15.61
CA ARG A 200 -0.05 -22.57 -16.54
C ARG A 200 -0.80 -23.87 -16.24
N ALA A 201 -0.81 -24.29 -14.98
CA ALA A 201 -1.58 -25.46 -14.56
C ALA A 201 -3.09 -25.31 -14.82
N ALA A 202 -3.63 -24.12 -14.60
CA ALA A 202 -5.02 -23.83 -14.89
C ALA A 202 -5.33 -23.86 -16.40
N ALA A 203 -4.45 -23.34 -17.24
CA ALA A 203 -4.57 -23.32 -18.70
C ALA A 203 -4.53 -24.76 -19.27
N GLU A 204 -3.58 -25.58 -18.81
CA GLU A 204 -3.48 -26.99 -19.19
C GLU A 204 -4.76 -27.77 -18.87
N GLN A 205 -5.29 -27.62 -17.66
CA GLN A 205 -6.55 -28.29 -17.25
C GLN A 205 -7.76 -27.89 -18.10
N ARG A 206 -7.76 -26.70 -18.70
CA ARG A 206 -8.87 -26.16 -19.52
C ARG A 206 -8.64 -26.31 -21.00
N GLY A 207 -7.49 -26.86 -21.40
CA GLY A 207 -7.14 -27.05 -22.82
C GLY A 207 -6.95 -25.71 -23.57
N ILE A 208 -6.56 -24.64 -22.87
CA ILE A 208 -6.23 -23.35 -23.47
C ILE A 208 -4.71 -23.18 -23.53
N GLU A 209 -4.22 -22.71 -24.68
CA GLU A 209 -2.78 -22.45 -24.87
C GLU A 209 -2.38 -21.17 -24.15
N LEU A 210 -1.34 -21.24 -23.30
CA LEU A 210 -0.79 -20.10 -22.58
C LEU A 210 0.45 -19.58 -23.31
N GLU A 211 0.35 -18.38 -23.88
CA GLU A 211 1.50 -17.64 -24.43
C GLU A 211 2.12 -16.75 -23.34
N GLU A 212 3.42 -16.92 -23.10
CA GLU A 212 4.14 -16.22 -22.05
C GLU A 212 5.21 -15.29 -22.62
N ALA A 213 5.36 -14.11 -22.04
CA ALA A 213 6.52 -13.25 -22.26
C ALA A 213 7.07 -12.72 -20.94
N THR A 214 8.39 -12.64 -20.85
CA THR A 214 9.06 -12.07 -19.68
C THR A 214 9.59 -10.68 -19.98
N VAL A 215 9.51 -9.80 -18.97
CA VAL A 215 9.95 -8.40 -19.05
C VAL A 215 10.72 -8.02 -17.79
N THR A 216 11.57 -7.01 -17.90
CA THR A 216 12.30 -6.47 -16.74
C THR A 216 12.00 -4.99 -16.52
N ASN A 217 11.41 -4.31 -17.49
CA ASN A 217 11.12 -2.88 -17.48
C ASN A 217 9.97 -2.51 -18.43
N LEU A 218 9.57 -1.23 -18.43
CA LEU A 218 8.46 -0.73 -19.25
C LEU A 218 8.71 -0.78 -20.75
N THR A 219 9.96 -0.69 -21.20
CA THR A 219 10.31 -0.76 -22.64
C THR A 219 10.12 -2.19 -23.15
N ASP A 220 10.57 -3.18 -22.37
CA ASP A 220 10.35 -4.59 -22.67
C ASP A 220 8.86 -4.91 -22.71
N LEU A 221 8.09 -4.35 -21.74
CA LEU A 221 6.65 -4.55 -21.64
C LEU A 221 5.93 -4.06 -22.92
N GLN A 222 6.29 -2.88 -23.44
CA GLN A 222 5.72 -2.36 -24.67
C GLN A 222 5.99 -3.30 -25.86
N SER A 223 7.22 -3.76 -25.99
CA SER A 223 7.61 -4.66 -27.08
C SER A 223 6.91 -6.01 -26.98
N ALA A 224 6.82 -6.56 -25.77
CA ALA A 224 6.17 -7.83 -25.50
C ALA A 224 4.66 -7.78 -25.82
N VAL A 225 3.94 -6.77 -25.34
CA VAL A 225 2.49 -6.68 -25.58
C VAL A 225 2.17 -6.48 -27.06
N VAL A 226 2.94 -5.69 -27.80
CA VAL A 226 2.75 -5.50 -29.25
C VAL A 226 2.96 -6.81 -30.01
N SER A 227 3.98 -7.56 -29.65
CA SER A 227 4.27 -8.87 -30.28
C SER A 227 3.18 -9.90 -29.96
N MET A 228 2.79 -10.01 -28.70
CA MET A 228 1.83 -11.00 -28.22
C MET A 228 0.40 -10.72 -28.65
N SER A 229 -0.02 -9.46 -28.69
CA SER A 229 -1.37 -9.06 -29.12
C SER A 229 -1.81 -9.64 -30.47
N LYS A 230 -0.85 -9.92 -31.36
CA LYS A 230 -1.11 -10.54 -32.68
C LYS A 230 -1.31 -12.06 -32.62
N LYS A 231 -1.04 -12.70 -31.51
CA LYS A 231 -0.98 -14.15 -31.36
C LYS A 231 -2.05 -14.71 -30.43
N VAL A 232 -2.60 -13.87 -29.54
CA VAL A 232 -3.50 -14.29 -28.48
C VAL A 232 -4.88 -13.66 -28.59
N ASP A 233 -5.89 -14.31 -28.02
CA ASP A 233 -7.29 -13.87 -28.03
C ASP A 233 -7.56 -12.78 -26.97
N GLY A 234 -6.68 -12.64 -26.00
CA GLY A 234 -6.68 -11.62 -24.95
C GLY A 234 -5.67 -11.99 -23.86
N PHE A 235 -5.77 -11.35 -22.71
CA PHE A 235 -4.74 -11.44 -21.69
C PHE A 235 -5.30 -11.68 -20.29
N VAL A 236 -4.57 -12.48 -19.49
CA VAL A 236 -4.70 -12.59 -18.04
C VAL A 236 -3.38 -12.14 -17.42
N PHE A 237 -3.42 -11.10 -16.59
CA PHE A 237 -2.25 -10.54 -15.93
C PHE A 237 -2.23 -10.88 -14.45
N PRO A 238 -1.21 -11.57 -13.96
CA PRO A 238 -0.98 -11.71 -12.52
C PRO A 238 -0.62 -10.37 -11.87
N THR A 239 -0.49 -10.35 -10.56
CA THR A 239 -0.02 -9.19 -9.81
C THR A 239 1.50 -9.04 -9.94
N ASP A 240 1.96 -8.53 -11.07
CA ASP A 240 3.35 -8.23 -11.39
C ASP A 240 3.61 -6.73 -11.28
N ASN A 241 4.63 -6.32 -10.52
CA ASN A 241 4.81 -4.88 -10.24
C ASN A 241 5.21 -4.06 -11.47
N VAL A 242 5.97 -4.64 -12.42
CA VAL A 242 6.33 -3.97 -13.67
C VAL A 242 5.12 -3.82 -14.58
N VAL A 243 4.30 -4.89 -14.70
CA VAL A 243 3.11 -4.88 -15.55
C VAL A 243 2.03 -3.96 -14.98
N VAL A 244 1.78 -4.01 -13.67
CA VAL A 244 0.79 -3.15 -13.02
C VAL A 244 1.18 -1.68 -13.14
N ALA A 245 2.45 -1.34 -12.87
CA ALA A 245 2.96 0.03 -13.05
C ALA A 245 2.89 0.48 -14.52
N GLY A 246 3.05 -0.45 -15.46
CA GLY A 246 3.00 -0.22 -16.90
C GLY A 246 1.64 -0.49 -17.57
N MET A 247 0.55 -0.70 -16.82
CA MET A 247 -0.74 -1.12 -17.41
C MET A 247 -1.27 -0.15 -18.48
N ALA A 248 -1.01 1.14 -18.35
CA ALA A 248 -1.34 2.12 -19.40
C ALA A 248 -0.62 1.84 -20.73
N VAL A 249 0.59 1.27 -20.69
CA VAL A 249 1.33 0.84 -21.89
C VAL A 249 0.66 -0.36 -22.54
N VAL A 250 0.27 -1.35 -21.72
CA VAL A 250 -0.47 -2.54 -22.18
C VAL A 250 -1.76 -2.15 -22.87
N LEU A 251 -2.55 -1.29 -22.25
CA LEU A 251 -3.87 -0.87 -22.74
C LEU A 251 -3.81 -0.07 -24.04
N ARG A 252 -2.72 0.66 -24.31
CA ARG A 252 -2.52 1.32 -25.63
C ARG A 252 -2.48 0.33 -26.79
N THR A 253 -2.11 -0.92 -26.54
CA THR A 253 -2.09 -1.98 -27.54
C THR A 253 -3.36 -2.80 -27.54
N THR A 254 -3.81 -3.27 -26.36
CA THR A 254 -4.92 -4.22 -26.25
C THR A 254 -6.28 -3.58 -26.53
N VAL A 255 -6.46 -2.30 -26.21
CA VAL A 255 -7.71 -1.56 -26.45
C VAL A 255 -8.04 -1.40 -27.93
N PRO A 256 -7.13 -0.91 -28.79
CA PRO A 256 -7.38 -0.84 -30.26
C PRO A 256 -7.51 -2.23 -30.89
N ALA A 257 -6.90 -3.25 -30.30
CA ALA A 257 -7.01 -4.64 -30.75
C ALA A 257 -8.31 -5.33 -30.29
N HIS A 258 -9.19 -4.63 -29.59
CA HIS A 258 -10.44 -5.16 -29.01
C HIS A 258 -10.23 -6.41 -28.13
N GLN A 259 -9.10 -6.50 -27.44
CA GLN A 259 -8.77 -7.63 -26.60
C GLN A 259 -9.27 -7.48 -25.15
N VAL A 260 -9.86 -8.55 -24.65
CA VAL A 260 -10.23 -8.66 -23.23
C VAL A 260 -8.96 -8.77 -22.38
N THR A 261 -8.96 -8.06 -21.26
CA THR A 261 -7.89 -8.11 -20.27
C THR A 261 -8.47 -8.39 -18.89
N VAL A 262 -8.02 -9.46 -18.25
CA VAL A 262 -8.38 -9.79 -16.86
C VAL A 262 -7.15 -9.58 -15.98
N SER A 263 -7.32 -8.88 -14.86
CA SER A 263 -6.21 -8.56 -13.96
C SER A 263 -6.38 -9.15 -12.56
N GLY A 264 -5.25 -9.33 -11.89
CA GLY A 264 -5.15 -9.75 -10.50
C GLY A 264 -5.17 -8.60 -9.49
N ASP A 265 -5.40 -7.34 -9.92
CA ASP A 265 -5.41 -6.16 -9.06
C ASP A 265 -6.40 -5.08 -9.52
N MET A 266 -6.81 -4.22 -8.57
CA MET A 266 -7.76 -3.13 -8.85
C MET A 266 -7.13 -1.95 -9.57
N GLY A 267 -5.81 -1.72 -9.43
CA GLY A 267 -5.12 -0.63 -10.13
C GLY A 267 -5.15 -0.84 -11.64
N SER A 268 -4.88 -2.06 -12.11
CA SER A 268 -5.00 -2.44 -13.51
C SER A 268 -6.44 -2.32 -14.03
N LEU A 269 -7.43 -2.70 -13.21
CA LEU A 269 -8.84 -2.51 -13.57
C LEU A 269 -9.18 -1.03 -13.72
N ALA A 270 -8.74 -0.20 -12.77
CA ALA A 270 -8.94 1.25 -12.78
C ALA A 270 -8.22 1.93 -13.95
N ALA A 271 -7.05 1.42 -14.36
CA ALA A 271 -6.34 1.86 -15.55
C ALA A 271 -7.12 1.57 -16.84
N GLY A 272 -8.00 0.55 -16.85
CA GLY A 272 -8.86 0.25 -17.98
C GLY A 272 -8.94 -1.22 -18.42
N CYS A 273 -8.42 -2.17 -17.63
CA CYS A 273 -8.66 -3.59 -17.84
C CYS A 273 -10.16 -3.90 -17.82
N THR A 274 -10.57 -4.98 -18.50
CA THR A 274 -11.98 -5.34 -18.70
C THR A 274 -12.61 -5.86 -17.41
N ALA A 275 -11.90 -6.70 -16.69
CA ALA A 275 -12.36 -7.29 -15.43
C ALA A 275 -11.18 -7.59 -14.51
N ALA A 276 -11.46 -7.75 -13.23
CA ALA A 276 -10.50 -8.20 -12.23
C ALA A 276 -11.14 -9.21 -11.27
N MET A 277 -10.33 -10.12 -10.76
CA MET A 277 -10.69 -10.98 -9.64
C MET A 277 -9.54 -10.95 -8.64
N THR A 278 -9.68 -10.17 -7.58
CA THR A 278 -8.58 -9.73 -6.72
C THR A 278 -9.02 -9.45 -5.29
N VAL A 279 -8.06 -9.44 -4.41
CA VAL A 279 -8.19 -8.97 -3.03
C VAL A 279 -8.37 -7.45 -2.95
N ASP A 280 -8.84 -6.96 -1.82
CA ASP A 280 -8.94 -5.53 -1.52
C ASP A 280 -7.64 -5.06 -0.86
N TYR A 281 -6.80 -4.34 -1.60
CA TYR A 281 -5.47 -3.90 -1.14
C TYR A 281 -5.52 -2.89 0.01
N TYR A 282 -6.56 -2.06 0.09
CA TYR A 282 -6.74 -1.17 1.25
C TYR A 282 -7.04 -2.00 2.51
N LYS A 283 -7.91 -3.00 2.41
CA LYS A 283 -8.16 -3.90 3.53
C LYS A 283 -6.95 -4.77 3.89
N LEU A 284 -6.11 -5.17 2.92
CA LEU A 284 -4.81 -5.80 3.22
C LEU A 284 -3.96 -4.89 4.10
N GLY A 285 -3.90 -3.60 3.75
CA GLY A 285 -3.19 -2.61 4.56
C GLY A 285 -3.74 -2.46 5.97
N LEU A 286 -5.07 -2.41 6.12
CA LEU A 286 -5.72 -2.37 7.44
C LEU A 286 -5.43 -3.63 8.28
N GLN A 287 -5.46 -4.82 7.65
CA GLN A 287 -5.12 -6.07 8.31
C GLN A 287 -3.65 -6.09 8.74
N ALA A 288 -2.73 -5.64 7.88
CA ALA A 288 -1.32 -5.51 8.22
C ALA A 288 -1.10 -4.55 9.40
N ALA A 289 -1.78 -3.39 9.39
CA ALA A 289 -1.72 -2.42 10.50
C ALA A 289 -2.20 -3.04 11.81
N GLN A 290 -3.26 -3.85 11.77
CA GLN A 290 -3.75 -4.58 12.95
C GLN A 290 -2.67 -5.52 13.50
N LEU A 291 -2.06 -6.36 12.64
CA LEU A 291 -0.99 -7.29 13.05
C LEU A 291 0.20 -6.53 13.64
N GLY A 292 0.62 -5.44 12.99
CA GLY A 292 1.74 -4.62 13.46
C GLY A 292 1.47 -3.96 14.80
N ALA A 293 0.26 -3.47 15.02
CA ALA A 293 -0.15 -2.89 16.30
C ALA A 293 -0.16 -3.96 17.42
N ASP A 294 -0.67 -5.15 17.12
CA ASP A 294 -0.70 -6.25 18.08
C ASP A 294 0.72 -6.68 18.49
N ILE A 295 1.67 -6.66 17.56
CA ILE A 295 3.09 -6.94 17.82
C ILE A 295 3.72 -5.82 18.67
N LEU A 296 3.51 -4.54 18.32
CA LEU A 296 4.05 -3.40 19.08
C LEU A 296 3.53 -3.34 20.52
N GLU A 297 2.30 -3.73 20.72
CA GLU A 297 1.66 -3.78 22.04
C GLU A 297 1.99 -5.08 22.82
N GLY A 298 2.81 -5.97 22.25
CA GLY A 298 3.26 -7.21 22.89
C GLY A 298 2.16 -8.28 23.04
N ARG A 299 1.06 -8.18 22.27
CA ARG A 299 -0.03 -9.20 22.31
C ARG A 299 0.35 -10.47 21.56
N THR A 300 1.25 -10.37 20.59
CA THR A 300 1.75 -11.48 19.79
C THR A 300 3.17 -11.18 19.29
N THR A 301 3.78 -12.16 18.64
CA THR A 301 5.07 -11.99 17.96
C THR A 301 4.94 -12.28 16.46
N ALA A 302 5.85 -11.76 15.65
CA ALA A 302 5.86 -12.09 14.21
C ALA A 302 6.02 -13.61 13.96
N ALA A 303 6.77 -14.30 14.85
CA ALA A 303 7.01 -15.73 14.74
C ALA A 303 5.74 -16.58 14.94
N GLU A 304 4.82 -16.13 15.77
CA GLU A 304 3.60 -16.84 16.17
C GLU A 304 2.36 -16.39 15.38
N THR A 305 2.44 -15.26 14.69
CA THR A 305 1.30 -14.70 13.96
C THR A 305 1.19 -15.31 12.58
N PRO A 306 0.15 -16.11 12.27
CA PRO A 306 -0.07 -16.69 10.95
C PRO A 306 -0.22 -15.63 9.86
N ILE A 307 0.09 -16.00 8.62
CA ILE A 307 -0.16 -15.15 7.46
C ILE A 307 -1.66 -14.96 7.23
N GLY A 308 -2.09 -13.70 7.23
CA GLY A 308 -3.46 -13.34 6.91
C GLY A 308 -3.77 -13.56 5.42
N VAL A 309 -5.02 -13.95 5.13
CA VAL A 309 -5.53 -14.10 3.76
C VAL A 309 -6.87 -13.42 3.62
N GLN A 310 -7.25 -13.09 2.39
CA GLN A 310 -8.60 -12.63 2.06
C GLN A 310 -9.30 -13.63 1.15
N ASP A 311 -10.60 -13.82 1.38
CA ASP A 311 -11.44 -14.62 0.52
C ASP A 311 -11.97 -13.77 -0.65
N VAL A 312 -11.68 -14.21 -1.88
CA VAL A 312 -12.09 -13.52 -3.12
C VAL A 312 -13.15 -14.36 -3.82
N LYS A 313 -14.38 -13.88 -3.83
CA LYS A 313 -15.53 -14.62 -4.38
C LYS A 313 -16.06 -14.02 -5.68
N ASN A 314 -16.00 -12.71 -5.82
CA ASN A 314 -16.74 -11.99 -6.84
C ASN A 314 -15.80 -11.26 -7.82
N PRO A 315 -16.05 -11.34 -9.13
CA PRO A 315 -15.34 -10.53 -10.11
C PRO A 315 -15.82 -9.09 -10.08
N THR A 316 -14.91 -8.17 -10.40
CA THR A 316 -15.23 -6.75 -10.63
C THR A 316 -15.07 -6.44 -12.12
N PHE A 317 -16.07 -5.80 -12.70
CA PHE A 317 -16.09 -5.42 -14.12
C PHE A 317 -15.94 -3.92 -14.29
N ASN A 318 -15.08 -3.51 -15.21
CA ASN A 318 -14.97 -2.13 -15.64
C ASN A 318 -16.05 -1.81 -16.67
N VAL A 319 -17.08 -1.07 -16.25
CA VAL A 319 -18.26 -0.76 -17.08
C VAL A 319 -17.88 -0.07 -18.38
N THR A 320 -16.90 0.81 -18.37
CA THR A 320 -16.43 1.54 -19.57
C THR A 320 -15.70 0.59 -20.53
N ALA A 321 -14.84 -0.29 -20.00
CA ALA A 321 -14.11 -1.26 -20.83
C ALA A 321 -15.07 -2.31 -21.43
N MET A 322 -16.03 -2.82 -20.66
CA MET A 322 -17.06 -3.74 -21.13
C MET A 322 -17.86 -3.14 -22.29
N LYS A 323 -18.38 -1.92 -22.11
CA LYS A 323 -19.13 -1.21 -23.18
C LYS A 323 -18.31 -1.02 -24.44
N ARG A 324 -17.04 -0.65 -24.31
CA ARG A 324 -16.12 -0.44 -25.45
C ARG A 324 -15.91 -1.71 -26.26
N LEU A 325 -15.89 -2.86 -25.60
CA LEU A 325 -15.74 -4.18 -26.24
C LEU A 325 -17.07 -4.78 -26.70
N GLY A 326 -18.21 -4.13 -26.41
CA GLY A 326 -19.53 -4.68 -26.72
C GLY A 326 -19.88 -5.92 -25.90
N LEU A 327 -19.31 -6.05 -24.71
CA LEU A 327 -19.48 -7.20 -23.84
C LEU A 327 -20.56 -6.95 -22.80
N GLU A 328 -21.33 -8.00 -22.52
CA GLU A 328 -22.24 -8.08 -21.38
C GLU A 328 -21.64 -8.94 -20.26
N ILE A 329 -22.07 -8.71 -19.03
CA ILE A 329 -21.69 -9.58 -17.92
C ILE A 329 -22.37 -10.93 -18.11
N PRO A 330 -21.62 -12.05 -18.09
CA PRO A 330 -22.19 -13.39 -18.18
C PRO A 330 -23.30 -13.61 -17.14
N GLU A 331 -24.38 -14.26 -17.54
CA GLU A 331 -25.61 -14.37 -16.73
C GLU A 331 -25.35 -14.98 -15.35
N ASP A 332 -24.53 -16.02 -15.31
CA ASP A 332 -24.14 -16.74 -14.10
C ASP A 332 -23.24 -15.92 -13.15
N LEU A 333 -22.68 -14.83 -13.61
CA LEU A 333 -21.85 -13.91 -12.80
C LEU A 333 -22.61 -12.65 -12.33
N LYS A 334 -23.78 -12.35 -12.91
CA LYS A 334 -24.53 -11.11 -12.61
C LYS A 334 -24.86 -10.95 -11.14
N ALA A 335 -25.27 -12.04 -10.47
CA ALA A 335 -25.70 -11.99 -9.07
C ALA A 335 -24.57 -11.59 -8.09
N GLY A 336 -23.32 -11.88 -8.44
CA GLY A 336 -22.14 -11.57 -7.61
C GLY A 336 -21.24 -10.48 -8.18
N ALA A 337 -21.55 -9.96 -9.38
CA ALA A 337 -20.70 -9.01 -10.08
C ALA A 337 -20.58 -7.67 -9.32
N LEU A 338 -19.36 -7.21 -9.12
CA LEU A 338 -19.06 -5.86 -8.69
C LEU A 338 -18.82 -4.97 -9.92
N LEU A 339 -19.34 -3.76 -9.89
CA LEU A 339 -19.19 -2.81 -11.00
C LEU A 339 -18.25 -1.68 -10.60
N TRP A 340 -17.23 -1.50 -11.41
CA TRP A 340 -16.33 -0.36 -11.29
C TRP A 340 -16.57 0.63 -12.42
N GLN A 341 -16.71 1.90 -12.06
CA GLN A 341 -16.81 2.99 -13.02
C GLN A 341 -15.97 4.15 -12.50
N LYS A 342 -15.15 4.71 -13.38
CA LYS A 342 -14.39 5.92 -13.06
C LYS A 342 -15.39 7.05 -12.75
N LYS A 343 -15.22 7.65 -11.58
CA LYS A 343 -15.98 8.84 -11.16
C LYS A 343 -15.58 10.08 -11.95
#